data_4e1d25d99339978a9bd27567f26580d7
#
_entry.id   4e1d25d99339978a9bd27567f26580d7
#
_cell.length_a   1.000
_cell.length_b   1.000
_cell.length_c   1.000
_cell.angle_alpha   90.00
_cell.angle_beta   90.00
_cell.angle_gamma   90.00
#
_symmetry.space_group_name_H-M   'P 1'
#
loop_
_entity.id
_entity.type
_entity.pdbx_description
1 polymer ?
#
loop_
_entity_poly.entity_id
_entity_poly.type
_entity_poly.pdbx_seq_one_letter_code
_entity_poly.pdbx_strand_id
1 'polypeptide(L)'
;MELTVRHTGGVRFEAQTRGHRLICDQPAVNGGEDLGMTPPELLLSSLGTCAGFYALAYLKARSLPSDGLTVKVTAEKATKPARLDHIVIEVKAPGCPPEQESWIQRSIEACLIHNTLTHSPHIETVVRVGELAHVS
;
A
#
# COMPACT_ATOMS: atom_id res chain seq x y z
N MET A 1 8.87 -9.31 11.14
CA MET A 1 8.77 -8.24 10.14
C MET A 1 8.93 -6.90 10.83
N GLU A 2 9.84 -6.06 10.36
CA GLU A 2 10.17 -4.79 11.02
C GLU A 2 10.49 -3.71 9.99
N LEU A 3 10.03 -2.50 10.25
CA LEU A 3 10.27 -1.34 9.40
C LEU A 3 10.53 -0.13 10.27
N THR A 4 11.52 0.67 9.93
CA THR A 4 11.88 1.90 10.65
C THR A 4 11.58 3.11 9.78
N VAL A 5 10.96 4.12 10.38
CA VAL A 5 10.68 5.40 9.73
C VAL A 5 11.43 6.50 10.47
N ARG A 6 12.14 7.34 9.70
CA ARG A 6 12.98 8.39 10.25
C ARG A 6 12.65 9.73 9.62
N HIS A 7 12.54 10.78 10.45
CA HIS A 7 12.38 12.15 9.96
C HIS A 7 13.66 12.60 9.27
N THR A 8 13.55 13.18 8.07
CA THR A 8 14.72 13.59 7.27
C THR A 8 14.74 15.09 6.94
N GLY A 9 13.74 15.84 7.33
CA GLY A 9 13.68 17.29 7.12
C GLY A 9 12.27 17.72 6.72
N GLY A 10 11.91 18.96 7.00
CA GLY A 10 10.56 19.46 6.71
C GLY A 10 9.48 18.53 7.26
N VAL A 11 8.59 18.06 6.41
CA VAL A 11 7.57 17.05 6.73
C VAL A 11 7.88 15.70 6.09
N ARG A 12 9.12 15.51 5.67
CA ARG A 12 9.58 14.32 4.93
C ARG A 12 10.09 13.24 5.87
N PHE A 13 9.77 11.99 5.54
CA PHE A 13 10.22 10.81 6.26
C PHE A 13 10.80 9.78 5.28
N GLU A 14 11.74 9.00 5.78
CA GLU A 14 12.29 7.87 5.04
C GLU A 14 11.92 6.57 5.75
N ALA A 15 11.32 5.63 5.03
CA ALA A 15 11.02 4.31 5.52
C ALA A 15 12.08 3.33 5.01
N GLN A 16 12.53 2.43 5.88
CA GLN A 16 13.59 1.48 5.56
C GLN A 16 13.28 0.10 6.13
N THR A 17 13.48 -0.93 5.31
CA THR A 17 13.41 -2.33 5.71
C THR A 17 14.28 -3.16 4.77
N ARG A 18 15.05 -4.11 5.28
CA ARG A 18 15.86 -5.07 4.52
C ARG A 18 16.74 -4.41 3.44
N GLY A 19 17.31 -3.23 3.68
CA GLY A 19 18.10 -2.49 2.70
C GLY A 19 17.31 -1.71 1.66
N HIS A 20 15.98 -1.74 1.70
CA HIS A 20 15.11 -0.94 0.84
C HIS A 20 14.73 0.35 1.52
N ARG A 21 14.66 1.42 0.74
CA ARG A 21 14.32 2.76 1.23
C ARG A 21 13.20 3.38 0.40
N LEU A 22 12.36 4.15 1.07
CA LEU A 22 11.24 4.84 0.47
C LEU A 22 11.12 6.22 1.10
N ILE A 23 10.97 7.24 0.27
CA ILE A 23 10.72 8.60 0.74
C ILE A 23 9.22 8.86 0.74
N CYS A 24 8.71 9.33 1.88
CA CYS A 24 7.34 9.81 2.04
C CYS A 24 7.39 11.31 2.26
N ASP A 25 6.59 12.05 1.52
CA ASP A 25 6.55 13.51 1.63
C ASP A 25 5.10 13.98 1.49
N GLN A 26 4.91 15.28 1.54
CA GLN A 26 3.63 15.92 1.34
C GLN A 26 3.72 16.86 0.13
N PRO A 27 2.61 17.15 -0.54
CA PRO A 27 2.59 18.21 -1.55
C PRO A 27 2.81 19.59 -0.90
N ALA A 28 3.16 20.58 -1.73
CA ALA A 28 3.48 21.93 -1.25
C ALA A 28 2.35 22.54 -0.41
N VAL A 29 1.10 22.26 -0.75
CA VAL A 29 -0.08 22.76 -0.02
C VAL A 29 -0.10 22.29 1.44
N ASN A 30 0.54 21.18 1.73
CA ASN A 30 0.64 20.61 3.09
C ASN A 30 2.03 20.82 3.69
N GLY A 31 2.84 21.72 3.13
CA GLY A 31 4.15 22.07 3.67
C GLY A 31 5.29 21.19 3.19
N GLY A 32 5.08 20.32 2.23
CA GLY A 32 6.11 19.45 1.67
C GLY A 32 6.74 19.98 0.40
N GLU A 33 7.65 19.19 -0.15
CA GLU A 33 8.33 19.46 -1.42
C GLU A 33 7.92 18.46 -2.51
N ASP A 34 6.93 17.61 -2.23
CA ASP A 34 6.42 16.61 -3.16
C ASP A 34 7.50 15.66 -3.70
N LEU A 35 8.41 15.24 -2.82
CA LEU A 35 9.53 14.35 -3.18
C LEU A 35 9.18 12.86 -3.07
N GLY A 36 7.97 12.54 -2.66
CA GLY A 36 7.53 11.15 -2.53
C GLY A 36 6.03 11.08 -2.34
N MET A 37 5.51 9.85 -2.33
CA MET A 37 4.10 9.61 -2.08
C MET A 37 3.74 9.97 -0.63
N THR A 38 2.47 10.38 -0.45
CA THR A 38 1.90 10.60 0.89
C THR A 38 1.58 9.25 1.55
N PRO A 39 1.38 9.21 2.89
CA PRO A 39 0.96 7.98 3.56
C PRO A 39 -0.30 7.32 2.99
N PRO A 40 -1.38 8.05 2.68
CA PRO A 40 -2.53 7.42 2.02
C PRO A 40 -2.19 6.77 0.68
N GLU A 41 -1.37 7.43 -0.13
CA GLU A 41 -0.93 6.88 -1.41
C GLU A 41 -0.09 5.63 -1.23
N LEU A 42 0.74 5.57 -0.19
CA LEU A 42 1.54 4.39 0.17
C LEU A 42 0.64 3.22 0.59
N LEU A 43 -0.42 3.49 1.34
CA LEU A 43 -1.38 2.46 1.71
C LEU A 43 -2.06 1.87 0.47
N LEU A 44 -2.52 2.72 -0.44
CA LEU A 44 -3.13 2.27 -1.69
C LEU A 44 -2.13 1.53 -2.58
N SER A 45 -0.87 1.97 -2.60
CA SER A 45 0.20 1.27 -3.32
C SER A 45 0.42 -0.14 -2.79
N SER A 46 0.44 -0.27 -1.47
CA SER A 46 0.57 -1.58 -0.81
C SER A 46 -0.58 -2.51 -1.19
N LEU A 47 -1.81 -2.02 -1.11
CA LEU A 47 -3.00 -2.79 -1.47
C LEU A 47 -2.98 -3.18 -2.96
N GLY A 48 -2.64 -2.24 -3.82
CA GLY A 48 -2.59 -2.45 -5.27
C GLY A 48 -1.50 -3.44 -5.70
N THR A 49 -0.30 -3.32 -5.15
CA THR A 49 0.80 -4.24 -5.47
C THR A 49 0.53 -5.65 -4.95
N CYS A 50 -0.09 -5.77 -3.78
CA CYS A 50 -0.51 -7.07 -3.25
C CYS A 50 -1.59 -7.71 -4.14
N ALA A 51 -2.60 -6.95 -4.54
CA ALA A 51 -3.63 -7.42 -5.46
C ALA A 51 -3.02 -7.87 -6.80
N GLY A 52 -2.10 -7.08 -7.33
CA GLY A 52 -1.39 -7.38 -8.57
C GLY A 52 -0.57 -8.67 -8.47
N PHE A 53 0.09 -8.88 -7.36
CA PHE A 53 0.85 -10.11 -7.10
C PHE A 53 -0.06 -11.34 -7.13
N TYR A 54 -1.21 -11.29 -6.47
CA TYR A 54 -2.16 -12.40 -6.44
C TYR A 54 -2.80 -12.63 -7.79
N ALA A 55 -3.14 -11.58 -8.53
CA ALA A 55 -3.64 -11.69 -9.90
C ALA A 55 -2.59 -12.35 -10.80
N LEU A 56 -1.34 -11.89 -10.72
CA LEU A 56 -0.24 -12.45 -11.52
C LEU A 56 -0.02 -13.93 -11.20
N ALA A 57 -0.03 -14.30 -9.93
CA ALA A 57 0.13 -15.70 -9.51
C ALA A 57 -0.98 -16.58 -10.09
N TYR A 58 -2.20 -16.09 -10.08
CA TYR A 58 -3.32 -16.79 -10.70
C TYR A 58 -3.10 -17.03 -12.20
N LEU A 59 -2.73 -15.96 -12.92
CA LEU A 59 -2.49 -16.04 -14.37
C LEU A 59 -1.37 -17.01 -14.71
N LYS A 60 -0.26 -16.93 -13.99
CA LYS A 60 0.90 -17.81 -14.20
C LYS A 60 0.57 -19.28 -13.95
N ALA A 61 -0.18 -19.58 -12.90
CA ALA A 61 -0.54 -20.94 -12.54
C ALA A 61 -1.41 -21.61 -13.62
N ARG A 62 -2.10 -20.83 -14.45
CA ARG A 62 -2.99 -21.31 -15.52
C ARG A 62 -2.45 -21.04 -16.91
N SER A 63 -1.20 -20.61 -17.01
CA SER A 63 -0.57 -20.26 -18.30
C SER A 63 -1.39 -19.24 -19.09
N LEU A 64 -2.01 -18.29 -18.38
CA LEU A 64 -2.75 -17.20 -18.98
C LEU A 64 -1.83 -15.98 -19.18
N PRO A 65 -2.05 -15.18 -20.22
CA PRO A 65 -1.20 -14.02 -20.48
C PRO A 65 -1.34 -12.96 -19.41
N SER A 66 -0.21 -12.33 -19.03
CA SER A 66 -0.15 -11.24 -18.08
C SER A 66 0.19 -9.89 -18.73
N ASP A 67 0.29 -9.86 -20.05
CA ASP A 67 0.60 -8.64 -20.80
C ASP A 67 -0.45 -7.57 -20.54
N GLY A 68 0.01 -6.38 -20.16
CA GLY A 68 -0.88 -5.26 -19.88
C GLY A 68 -1.60 -5.33 -18.54
N LEU A 69 -1.22 -6.27 -17.67
CA LEU A 69 -1.79 -6.36 -16.32
C LEU A 69 -1.54 -5.05 -15.57
N THR A 70 -2.62 -4.40 -15.17
CA THR A 70 -2.57 -3.16 -14.38
C THR A 70 -3.57 -3.21 -13.24
N VAL A 71 -3.25 -2.48 -12.16
CA VAL A 71 -4.12 -2.33 -11.01
C VAL A 71 -4.27 -0.85 -10.72
N LYS A 72 -5.50 -0.38 -10.66
CA LYS A 72 -5.83 0.97 -10.26
C LYS A 72 -6.57 0.92 -8.93
N VAL A 73 -6.10 1.67 -7.96
CA VAL A 73 -6.72 1.72 -6.63
C VAL A 73 -7.18 3.15 -6.37
N THR A 74 -8.46 3.30 -6.04
CA THR A 74 -9.05 4.59 -5.69
C THR A 74 -9.66 4.51 -4.31
N ALA A 75 -9.71 5.66 -3.62
CA ALA A 75 -10.30 5.75 -2.30
C ALA A 75 -10.95 7.11 -2.09
N GLU A 76 -11.98 7.14 -1.27
CA GLU A 76 -12.61 8.36 -0.81
C GLU A 76 -12.15 8.65 0.61
N LYS A 77 -12.06 9.94 0.97
CA LYS A 77 -11.75 10.37 2.32
C LYS A 77 -13.04 10.55 3.10
N ALA A 78 -13.06 10.06 4.34
CA ALA A 78 -14.14 10.24 5.27
C ALA A 78 -13.64 10.94 6.53
N THR A 79 -14.58 11.47 7.32
CA THR A 79 -14.31 12.18 8.57
C THR A 79 -14.96 11.48 9.76
N LYS A 80 -14.55 11.84 10.96
CA LYS A 80 -15.10 11.35 12.23
C LYS A 80 -15.04 9.84 12.40
N PRO A 81 -13.86 9.22 12.41
CA PRO A 81 -12.53 9.85 12.30
C PRO A 81 -12.08 10.03 10.85
N ALA A 82 -11.10 10.88 10.65
CA ALA A 82 -10.43 11.03 9.35
C ALA A 82 -9.81 9.71 8.93
N ARG A 83 -10.18 9.22 7.75
CA ARG A 83 -9.76 7.92 7.25
C ARG A 83 -10.00 7.81 5.75
N LEU A 84 -9.38 6.82 5.13
CA LEU A 84 -9.79 6.39 3.79
C LEU A 84 -11.00 5.47 3.92
N ASP A 85 -11.96 5.68 3.03
CA ASP A 85 -13.17 4.88 2.99
C ASP A 85 -13.50 4.54 1.54
N HIS A 86 -14.34 3.53 1.32
CA HIS A 86 -14.76 3.09 0.01
C HIS A 86 -13.58 2.95 -0.97
N ILE A 87 -12.74 1.94 -0.73
CA ILE A 87 -11.59 1.66 -1.56
C ILE A 87 -12.01 0.72 -2.70
N VAL A 88 -11.67 1.09 -3.93
CA VAL A 88 -11.96 0.27 -5.12
C VAL A 88 -10.65 -0.16 -5.75
N ILE A 89 -10.51 -1.46 -5.98
CA ILE A 89 -9.39 -2.07 -6.69
C ILE A 89 -9.90 -2.49 -8.05
N GLU A 90 -9.36 -1.90 -9.11
CA GLU A 90 -9.69 -2.27 -10.48
C GLU A 90 -8.49 -2.93 -11.14
N VAL A 91 -8.65 -4.19 -11.52
CA VAL A 91 -7.60 -4.98 -12.18
C VAL A 91 -7.96 -5.16 -13.63
N LYS A 92 -7.02 -4.87 -14.51
CA LYS A 92 -7.16 -5.10 -15.95
C LYS A 92 -6.14 -6.14 -16.41
N ALA A 93 -6.63 -7.21 -17.02
CA ALA A 93 -5.84 -8.27 -17.63
C ALA A 93 -6.33 -8.46 -19.06
N PRO A 94 -5.94 -7.57 -19.99
CA PRO A 94 -6.56 -7.50 -21.33
C PRO A 94 -6.37 -8.75 -22.18
N GLY A 95 -5.32 -9.52 -21.93
CA GLY A 95 -5.09 -10.79 -22.65
C GLY A 95 -5.87 -11.98 -22.11
N CYS A 96 -6.66 -11.79 -21.07
CA CYS A 96 -7.36 -12.87 -20.39
C CYS A 96 -8.79 -13.05 -20.92
N PRO A 97 -9.27 -14.31 -21.09
CA PRO A 97 -10.67 -14.53 -21.46
C PRO A 97 -11.64 -14.01 -20.40
N PRO A 98 -12.81 -13.47 -20.78
CA PRO A 98 -13.79 -12.91 -19.83
C PRO A 98 -14.26 -13.91 -18.76
N GLU A 99 -14.26 -15.19 -19.04
CA GLU A 99 -14.68 -16.24 -18.11
C GLU A 99 -13.79 -16.32 -16.87
N GLN A 100 -12.58 -15.76 -16.94
CA GLN A 100 -11.63 -15.80 -15.84
C GLN A 100 -11.87 -14.68 -14.80
N GLU A 101 -12.71 -13.72 -15.11
CA GLU A 101 -12.91 -12.52 -14.27
C GLU A 101 -13.24 -12.86 -12.82
N SER A 102 -14.23 -13.71 -12.58
CA SER A 102 -14.65 -14.06 -11.22
C SER A 102 -13.56 -14.84 -10.45
N TRP A 103 -12.79 -15.66 -11.14
CA TRP A 103 -11.71 -16.41 -10.50
C TRP A 103 -10.54 -15.52 -10.13
N ILE A 104 -10.21 -14.56 -11.00
CA ILE A 104 -9.17 -13.56 -10.69
C ILE A 104 -9.61 -12.72 -9.48
N GLN A 105 -10.86 -12.29 -9.45
CA GLN A 105 -11.41 -11.54 -8.32
C GLN A 105 -11.27 -12.30 -7.00
N ARG A 106 -11.65 -13.57 -6.98
CA ARG A 106 -11.48 -14.42 -5.79
C ARG A 106 -10.03 -14.53 -5.35
N SER A 107 -9.12 -14.66 -6.31
CA SER A 107 -7.69 -14.75 -6.02
C SER A 107 -7.19 -13.48 -5.35
N ILE A 108 -7.62 -12.32 -5.83
CA ILE A 108 -7.23 -11.02 -5.28
C ILE A 108 -7.78 -10.82 -3.87
N GLU A 109 -8.99 -11.26 -3.61
CA GLU A 109 -9.62 -11.14 -2.30
C GLU A 109 -8.91 -11.97 -1.21
N ALA A 110 -8.08 -12.92 -1.60
CA ALA A 110 -7.22 -13.66 -0.67
C ALA A 110 -5.93 -12.91 -0.30
N CYS A 111 -5.72 -11.72 -0.83
CA CYS A 111 -4.53 -10.89 -0.61
C CYS A 111 -4.34 -10.57 0.88
N LEU A 112 -3.10 -10.66 1.37
CA LEU A 112 -2.76 -10.40 2.76
C LEU A 112 -3.15 -9.00 3.19
N ILE A 113 -2.86 -7.99 2.38
CA ILE A 113 -3.18 -6.59 2.71
C ILE A 113 -4.69 -6.37 2.72
N HIS A 114 -5.41 -6.94 1.76
CA HIS A 114 -6.87 -6.88 1.72
C HIS A 114 -7.46 -7.45 3.02
N ASN A 115 -7.01 -8.63 3.43
CA ASN A 115 -7.45 -9.27 4.67
C ASN A 115 -7.11 -8.43 5.90
N THR A 116 -5.93 -7.79 5.93
CA THR A 116 -5.53 -6.92 7.03
C THR A 116 -6.48 -5.74 7.17
N LEU A 117 -6.92 -5.16 6.07
CA LEU A 117 -7.85 -4.01 6.09
C LEU A 117 -9.29 -4.41 6.41
N THR A 118 -9.71 -5.60 6.01
CA THR A 118 -11.08 -6.08 6.27
C THR A 118 -11.22 -6.78 7.63
N HIS A 119 -10.11 -7.19 8.22
CA HIS A 119 -10.04 -7.79 9.57
C HIS A 119 -9.08 -6.94 10.40
N SER A 120 -9.56 -5.80 10.89
CA SER A 120 -8.76 -4.77 11.54
C SER A 120 -7.81 -5.34 12.59
N PRO A 121 -6.50 -5.09 12.46
CA PRO A 121 -5.53 -5.56 13.44
C PRO A 121 -5.63 -4.78 14.74
N HIS A 122 -5.13 -5.38 15.82
CA HIS A 122 -4.89 -4.65 17.05
C HIS A 122 -3.63 -3.79 16.86
N ILE A 123 -3.73 -2.50 17.10
CA ILE A 123 -2.62 -1.56 16.96
C ILE A 123 -2.29 -0.96 18.33
N GLU A 124 -1.06 -1.13 18.78
CA GLU A 124 -0.55 -0.52 20.00
C GLU A 124 0.38 0.63 19.64
N THR A 125 0.28 1.71 20.41
CA THR A 125 1.15 2.86 20.25
C THR A 125 1.96 3.05 21.54
N VAL A 126 3.28 3.05 21.43
CA VAL A 126 4.20 3.29 22.53
C VAL A 126 5.04 4.51 22.18
N VAL A 127 5.07 5.49 23.09
CA VAL A 127 5.86 6.71 22.91
C VAL A 127 6.94 6.75 24.00
N ARG A 128 8.18 6.95 23.57
CA ARG A 128 9.30 7.13 24.47
C ARG A 128 9.85 8.53 24.28
N VAL A 129 9.87 9.31 25.37
CA VAL A 129 10.44 10.65 25.40
C VAL A 129 11.52 10.69 26.48
N GLY A 130 12.42 11.66 26.40
CA GLY A 130 13.46 11.82 27.40
C GLY A 130 14.81 12.06 26.79
N GLU A 131 15.87 11.56 27.42
CA GLU A 131 17.24 11.79 26.99
C GLU A 131 17.49 11.27 25.57
N LEU A 132 18.20 12.07 24.78
CA LEU A 132 18.75 11.59 23.52
C LEU A 132 19.63 10.38 23.84
N ALA A 133 19.43 9.29 23.11
CA ALA A 133 20.22 8.10 23.30
C ALA A 133 21.71 8.45 23.26
N HIS A 134 22.46 8.03 24.28
CA HIS A 134 23.91 8.13 24.22
C HIS A 134 24.40 7.21 23.11
N VAL A 135 24.81 7.83 22.02
CA VAL A 135 25.51 7.10 20.98
C VAL A 135 26.93 6.93 21.46
N SER A 136 27.19 5.80 22.02
CA SER A 136 28.55 5.41 22.36
C SER A 136 29.20 4.73 21.15
#